data_f659c71856c3555d1bca8a6e055a05f3
#
_entry.id   f659c71856c3555d1bca8a6e055a05f3
#
_cell.length_a   1.000
_cell.length_b   1.000
_cell.length_c   1.000
_cell.angle_alpha   90.00
_cell.angle_beta   90.00
_cell.angle_gamma   90.00
#
_symmetry.space_group_name_H-M   'P 1'
#
loop_
_entity.id
_entity.type
_entity.pdbx_description
1 polymer ?
#
loop_
_entity_poly.entity_id
_entity_poly.type
_entity_poly.pdbx_seq_one_letter_code
_entity_poly.pdbx_strand_id
1 'polypeptide(L)'
;LRLNRRDEIGSLVHAFGAMARRLKILEERNLDASPLTGLPGNLAIEREIENRLTAKKTFSLCHVDLDNFKPFVDMYGYAWVSEVIKEVARLLLAQMKTAEAPEDFLGHIGGDDFVIISAPLRAERICREIVAGFDGRIRKFYAAQDRERGFFIGKDRQGNQQKFPLITVTIAIITDDGARFGTPLDMAEAAAPLKEYAKTLPG
;
A
#
# COMPACT_ATOMS: atom_id res chain seq x y z
N LEU A 1 37.07 6.38 -7.65
CA LEU A 1 38.34 5.81 -8.15
C LEU A 1 38.03 4.99 -9.41
N ARG A 2 38.42 5.48 -10.59
CA ARG A 2 38.41 4.72 -11.86
C ARG A 2 39.80 4.16 -12.09
N LEU A 3 40.10 2.97 -11.57
CA LEU A 3 41.30 2.20 -11.94
C LEU A 3 40.91 1.29 -13.11
N ASN A 4 41.38 1.64 -14.29
CA ASN A 4 41.13 0.84 -15.52
C ASN A 4 42.31 -0.15 -15.71
N ARG A 5 42.48 -1.06 -14.73
CA ARG A 5 43.49 -2.15 -14.81
C ARG A 5 42.78 -3.44 -15.18
N ARG A 6 43.37 -4.22 -16.09
CA ARG A 6 42.88 -5.54 -16.55
C ARG A 6 43.53 -6.71 -15.81
N ASP A 7 44.01 -6.47 -14.60
CA ASP A 7 44.59 -7.47 -13.70
C ASP A 7 43.64 -7.83 -12.57
N GLU A 8 44.03 -8.71 -11.68
CA GLU A 8 43.27 -9.19 -10.52
C GLU A 8 42.82 -8.02 -9.61
N ILE A 9 43.63 -6.97 -9.51
CA ILE A 9 43.34 -5.77 -8.71
C ILE A 9 42.19 -4.98 -9.37
N GLY A 10 42.17 -4.87 -10.69
CA GLY A 10 41.05 -4.25 -11.43
C GLY A 10 39.76 -5.00 -11.22
N SER A 11 39.78 -6.33 -11.29
CA SER A 11 38.64 -7.20 -11.03
C SER A 11 38.12 -7.06 -9.59
N LEU A 12 39.03 -6.97 -8.61
CA LEU A 12 38.65 -6.77 -7.20
C LEU A 12 38.01 -5.39 -6.96
N VAL A 13 38.55 -4.32 -7.57
CA VAL A 13 37.97 -2.96 -7.47
C VAL A 13 36.56 -2.92 -8.07
N HIS A 14 36.35 -3.60 -9.22
CA HIS A 14 35.04 -3.70 -9.84
C HIS A 14 34.04 -4.47 -8.97
N ALA A 15 34.43 -5.61 -8.41
CA ALA A 15 33.62 -6.43 -7.52
C ALA A 15 33.24 -5.65 -6.23
N PHE A 16 34.22 -4.99 -5.62
CA PHE A 16 33.99 -4.15 -4.43
C PHE A 16 33.06 -2.97 -4.73
N GLY A 17 33.25 -2.28 -5.86
CA GLY A 17 32.35 -1.22 -6.31
C GLY A 17 30.93 -1.69 -6.59
N ALA A 18 30.77 -2.89 -7.14
CA ALA A 18 29.45 -3.50 -7.35
C ALA A 18 28.78 -3.85 -6.01
N MET A 19 29.54 -4.42 -5.06
CA MET A 19 29.06 -4.74 -3.72
C MET A 19 28.66 -3.48 -2.94
N ALA A 20 29.47 -2.42 -2.98
CA ALA A 20 29.15 -1.15 -2.32
C ALA A 20 27.88 -0.50 -2.89
N ARG A 21 27.71 -0.52 -4.22
CA ARG A 21 26.45 -0.06 -4.85
C ARG A 21 25.24 -0.90 -4.41
N ARG A 22 25.40 -2.21 -4.34
CA ARG A 22 24.32 -3.12 -3.90
C ARG A 22 23.94 -2.90 -2.44
N LEU A 23 24.93 -2.69 -1.56
CA LEU A 23 24.69 -2.35 -0.16
C LEU A 23 23.93 -1.02 -0.04
N LYS A 24 24.34 0.01 -0.77
CA LYS A 24 23.66 1.31 -0.75
C LYS A 24 22.20 1.20 -1.19
N ILE A 25 21.91 0.44 -2.25
CA ILE A 25 20.54 0.19 -2.70
C ILE A 25 19.73 -0.57 -1.64
N LEU A 26 20.33 -1.54 -0.95
CA LEU A 26 19.67 -2.28 0.13
C LEU A 26 19.39 -1.41 1.35
N GLU A 27 20.33 -0.52 1.72
CA GLU A 27 20.13 0.46 2.79
C GLU A 27 19.00 1.44 2.45
N GLU A 28 18.99 2.01 1.24
CA GLU A 28 17.91 2.90 0.78
C GLU A 28 16.55 2.21 0.82
N ARG A 29 16.47 0.95 0.39
CA ARG A 29 15.23 0.16 0.47
C ARG A 29 14.78 -0.10 1.90
N ASN A 30 15.70 -0.40 2.81
CA ASN A 30 15.40 -0.63 4.21
C ASN A 30 14.93 0.65 4.93
N LEU A 31 15.51 1.81 4.59
CA LEU A 31 15.10 3.10 5.15
C LEU A 31 13.73 3.56 4.68
N ASP A 32 13.32 3.18 3.45
CA ASP A 32 12.01 3.52 2.88
C ASP A 32 10.91 2.53 3.29
N ALA A 33 11.29 1.29 3.66
CA ALA A 33 10.28 0.29 4.04
C ALA A 33 9.52 0.69 5.30
N SER A 34 8.20 0.47 5.28
CA SER A 34 7.35 0.68 6.45
C SER A 34 7.85 -0.18 7.63
N PRO A 35 8.20 0.42 8.78
CA PRO A 35 8.70 -0.35 9.93
C PRO A 35 7.64 -1.29 10.53
N LEU A 36 6.36 -1.05 10.25
CA LEU A 36 5.26 -1.84 10.77
C LEU A 36 4.96 -3.07 9.91
N THR A 37 4.98 -2.92 8.59
CA THR A 37 4.57 -3.97 7.65
C THR A 37 5.73 -4.59 6.87
N GLY A 38 6.88 -3.92 6.82
CA GLY A 38 8.02 -4.28 5.98
C GLY A 38 7.79 -4.07 4.48
N LEU A 39 6.64 -3.50 4.10
CA LEU A 39 6.32 -3.20 2.71
C LEU A 39 7.11 -1.97 2.21
N PRO A 40 7.40 -1.88 0.90
CA PRO A 40 7.96 -0.71 0.26
C PRO A 40 7.21 0.58 0.62
N GLY A 41 7.93 1.65 0.91
CA GLY A 41 7.37 2.96 1.25
C GLY A 41 7.24 3.90 0.05
N ASN A 42 7.13 5.20 0.35
CA ASN A 42 6.80 6.22 -0.63
C ASN A 42 7.81 6.32 -1.78
N LEU A 43 9.12 6.26 -1.49
CA LEU A 43 10.15 6.36 -2.54
C LEU A 43 10.11 5.17 -3.50
N ALA A 44 9.84 3.97 -2.99
CA ALA A 44 9.70 2.78 -3.82
C ALA A 44 8.42 2.83 -4.65
N ILE A 45 7.31 3.34 -4.10
CA ILE A 45 6.05 3.55 -4.80
C ILE A 45 6.25 4.53 -5.97
N GLU A 46 6.82 5.71 -5.70
CA GLU A 46 7.11 6.72 -6.73
C GLU A 46 7.99 6.17 -7.85
N ARG A 47 9.08 5.48 -7.50
CA ARG A 47 9.98 4.85 -8.49
C ARG A 47 9.28 3.81 -9.35
N GLU A 48 8.39 3.01 -8.76
CA GLU A 48 7.65 1.99 -9.51
C GLU A 48 6.68 2.63 -10.51
N ILE A 49 5.96 3.69 -10.09
CA ILE A 49 5.08 4.44 -10.98
C ILE A 49 5.90 5.09 -12.10
N GLU A 50 7.00 5.77 -11.77
CA GLU A 50 7.87 6.43 -12.75
C GLU A 50 8.44 5.44 -13.79
N ASN A 51 8.87 4.26 -13.34
CA ASN A 51 9.36 3.20 -14.23
C ASN A 51 8.29 2.76 -15.22
N ARG A 52 7.02 2.60 -14.78
CA ARG A 52 5.93 2.18 -15.65
C ARG A 52 5.53 3.25 -16.63
N LEU A 53 5.42 4.51 -16.18
CA LEU A 53 5.15 5.67 -17.03
C LEU A 53 6.23 5.84 -18.11
N THR A 54 7.50 5.80 -17.72
CA THR A 54 8.64 5.89 -18.65
C THR A 54 8.65 4.76 -19.67
N ALA A 55 8.31 3.54 -19.24
CA ALA A 55 8.19 2.38 -20.13
C ALA A 55 6.90 2.38 -20.96
N LYS A 56 6.01 3.37 -20.78
CA LYS A 56 4.68 3.47 -21.42
C LYS A 56 3.86 2.19 -21.28
N LYS A 57 3.98 1.52 -20.12
CA LYS A 57 3.22 0.31 -19.81
C LYS A 57 1.81 0.71 -19.38
N THR A 58 0.81 -0.03 -19.85
CA THR A 58 -0.55 0.06 -19.31
C THR A 58 -0.60 -0.58 -17.93
N PHE A 59 -1.04 0.17 -16.91
CA PHE A 59 -1.18 -0.33 -15.54
C PHE A 59 -2.28 0.40 -14.77
N SER A 60 -2.71 -0.19 -13.67
CA SER A 60 -3.61 0.44 -12.71
C SER A 60 -2.91 0.65 -11.38
N LEU A 61 -3.14 1.82 -10.81
CA LEU A 61 -2.83 2.19 -9.44
C LEU A 61 -4.10 2.06 -8.62
N CYS A 62 -4.08 1.23 -7.57
CA CYS A 62 -5.17 1.08 -6.62
C CYS A 62 -4.76 1.70 -5.29
N HIS A 63 -5.43 2.76 -4.87
CA HIS A 63 -5.24 3.35 -3.55
C HIS A 63 -6.22 2.69 -2.59
N VAL A 64 -5.70 2.00 -1.59
CA VAL A 64 -6.44 1.27 -0.56
C VAL A 64 -6.42 2.06 0.74
N ASP A 65 -7.58 2.31 1.33
CA ASP A 65 -7.76 3.12 2.54
C ASP A 65 -8.80 2.47 3.47
N LEU A 66 -8.60 2.58 4.78
CA LEU A 66 -9.52 2.02 5.77
C LEU A 66 -10.51 3.08 6.24
N ASP A 67 -11.79 2.83 6.00
CA ASP A 67 -12.85 3.73 6.46
C ASP A 67 -13.03 3.63 7.97
N ASN A 68 -13.32 4.75 8.62
CA ASN A 68 -13.53 4.86 10.07
C ASN A 68 -12.33 4.40 10.92
N PHE A 69 -11.11 4.39 10.35
CA PHE A 69 -9.92 3.90 11.05
C PHE A 69 -9.53 4.80 12.23
N LYS A 70 -9.61 6.13 12.07
CA LYS A 70 -9.26 7.05 13.16
C LYS A 70 -10.14 6.88 14.42
N PRO A 71 -11.49 6.81 14.36
CA PRO A 71 -12.31 6.49 15.52
C PRO A 71 -11.99 5.13 16.16
N PHE A 72 -11.59 4.14 15.34
CA PHE A 72 -11.13 2.84 15.85
C PHE A 72 -9.82 2.98 16.65
N VAL A 73 -8.84 3.74 16.12
CA VAL A 73 -7.57 4.04 16.82
C VAL A 73 -7.83 4.67 18.19
N ASP A 74 -8.70 5.68 18.22
CA ASP A 74 -9.03 6.42 19.42
C ASP A 74 -9.75 5.55 20.48
N MET A 75 -10.50 4.53 20.04
CA MET A 75 -11.24 3.62 20.93
C MET A 75 -10.41 2.42 21.40
N TYR A 76 -9.70 1.75 20.49
CA TYR A 76 -9.04 0.46 20.77
C TYR A 76 -7.55 0.58 21.08
N GLY A 77 -6.94 1.73 20.81
CA GLY A 77 -5.57 2.04 21.13
C GLY A 77 -4.52 1.44 20.18
N TYR A 78 -3.30 1.91 20.33
CA TYR A 78 -2.21 1.72 19.36
C TYR A 78 -1.78 0.27 19.13
N ALA A 79 -1.87 -0.58 20.15
CA ALA A 79 -1.48 -1.99 20.03
C ALA A 79 -2.39 -2.76 19.06
N TRP A 80 -3.70 -2.56 19.15
CA TRP A 80 -4.69 -3.15 18.24
C TRP A 80 -4.59 -2.59 16.83
N VAL A 81 -4.34 -1.28 16.70
CA VAL A 81 -4.11 -0.61 15.42
C VAL A 81 -2.98 -1.27 14.65
N SER A 82 -1.84 -1.51 15.30
CA SER A 82 -0.69 -2.16 14.67
C SER A 82 -1.02 -3.56 14.15
N GLU A 83 -1.81 -4.33 14.89
CA GLU A 83 -2.21 -5.67 14.45
C GLU A 83 -3.23 -5.63 13.30
N VAL A 84 -4.16 -4.65 13.29
CA VAL A 84 -5.07 -4.43 12.16
C VAL A 84 -4.28 -4.12 10.89
N ILE A 85 -3.35 -3.17 10.93
CA ILE A 85 -2.52 -2.79 9.78
C ILE A 85 -1.70 -3.97 9.25
N LYS A 86 -1.09 -4.76 10.15
CA LYS A 86 -0.37 -5.98 9.75
C LYS A 86 -1.30 -7.02 9.11
N GLU A 87 -2.53 -7.17 9.62
CA GLU A 87 -3.49 -8.11 9.03
C GLU A 87 -3.96 -7.64 7.64
N VAL A 88 -4.19 -6.34 7.49
CA VAL A 88 -4.49 -5.75 6.17
C VAL A 88 -3.33 -6.02 5.20
N ALA A 89 -2.10 -5.73 5.58
CA ALA A 89 -0.93 -6.03 4.75
C ALA A 89 -0.84 -7.52 4.36
N ARG A 90 -1.15 -8.44 5.29
CA ARG A 90 -1.19 -9.89 5.00
C ARG A 90 -2.32 -10.25 4.02
N LEU A 91 -3.51 -9.61 4.17
CA LEU A 91 -4.62 -9.79 3.22
C LEU A 91 -4.19 -9.36 1.82
N LEU A 92 -3.65 -8.13 1.68
CA LEU A 92 -3.22 -7.59 0.39
C LEU A 92 -2.15 -8.48 -0.26
N LEU A 93 -1.12 -8.88 0.50
CA LEU A 93 -0.07 -9.79 0.03
C LEU A 93 -0.62 -11.15 -0.41
N ALA A 94 -1.62 -11.68 0.30
CA ALA A 94 -2.21 -12.98 -0.03
C ALA A 94 -2.92 -12.95 -1.41
N GLN A 95 -3.61 -11.85 -1.73
CA GLN A 95 -4.30 -11.69 -3.00
C GLN A 95 -3.34 -11.44 -4.17
N MET A 96 -2.14 -10.93 -3.89
CA MET A 96 -1.11 -10.68 -4.90
C MET A 96 -0.22 -11.89 -5.21
N LYS A 97 -0.13 -12.85 -4.28
CA LYS A 97 0.73 -14.05 -4.40
C LYS A 97 0.16 -15.09 -5.36
N THR A 98 -0.04 -14.75 -6.62
CA THR A 98 -0.25 -15.75 -7.66
C THR A 98 0.98 -15.80 -8.57
N ALA A 99 1.44 -17.01 -8.91
CA ALA A 99 2.65 -17.25 -9.70
C ALA A 99 2.65 -16.59 -11.09
N GLU A 100 1.50 -16.07 -11.51
CA GLU A 100 1.24 -15.57 -12.87
C GLU A 100 1.60 -14.10 -13.09
N ALA A 101 1.95 -13.33 -12.04
CA ALA A 101 2.25 -11.90 -12.22
C ALA A 101 3.36 -11.42 -11.28
N PRO A 102 4.62 -11.67 -11.63
CA PRO A 102 5.78 -11.18 -10.87
C PRO A 102 5.93 -9.66 -10.91
N GLU A 103 5.14 -8.97 -11.74
CA GLU A 103 5.19 -7.50 -11.90
C GLU A 103 4.23 -6.74 -10.97
N ASP A 104 3.42 -7.44 -10.16
CA ASP A 104 2.57 -6.75 -9.18
C ASP A 104 3.41 -6.12 -8.07
N PHE A 105 3.04 -4.90 -7.70
CA PHE A 105 3.72 -4.16 -6.63
C PHE A 105 2.74 -3.78 -5.53
N LEU A 106 3.16 -3.92 -4.28
CA LEU A 106 2.43 -3.48 -3.09
C LEU A 106 3.32 -2.56 -2.27
N GLY A 107 2.82 -1.38 -1.96
CA GLY A 107 3.45 -0.39 -1.10
C GLY A 107 2.56 0.00 0.08
N HIS A 108 3.19 0.55 1.13
CA HIS A 108 2.53 1.10 2.31
C HIS A 108 2.95 2.56 2.47
N ILE A 109 2.03 3.48 2.18
CA ILE A 109 2.27 4.93 2.26
C ILE A 109 2.46 5.34 3.73
N GLY A 110 1.61 4.83 4.62
CA GLY A 110 1.65 5.09 6.05
C GLY A 110 0.24 5.07 6.67
N GLY A 111 0.17 4.84 7.98
CA GLY A 111 -1.11 4.71 8.65
C GLY A 111 -1.95 3.56 8.09
N ASP A 112 -3.09 3.89 7.52
CA ASP A 112 -4.07 3.01 6.90
C ASP A 112 -4.05 3.02 5.36
N ASP A 113 -3.10 3.75 4.75
CA ASP A 113 -3.01 3.92 3.30
C ASP A 113 -2.02 2.94 2.65
N PHE A 114 -2.50 2.15 1.67
CA PHE A 114 -1.69 1.24 0.86
C PHE A 114 -1.87 1.50 -0.63
N VAL A 115 -0.91 1.06 -1.43
CA VAL A 115 -0.95 1.15 -2.89
C VAL A 115 -0.67 -0.21 -3.51
N ILE A 116 -1.53 -0.60 -4.46
CA ILE A 116 -1.29 -1.75 -5.34
C ILE A 116 -1.10 -1.24 -6.76
N ILE A 117 -0.09 -1.74 -7.46
CA ILE A 117 0.15 -1.45 -8.87
C ILE A 117 0.18 -2.77 -9.63
N SER A 118 -0.71 -2.92 -10.61
CA SER A 118 -0.90 -4.17 -11.35
C SER A 118 -1.45 -3.91 -12.75
N ALA A 119 -1.53 -4.94 -13.60
CA ALA A 119 -2.23 -4.85 -14.88
C ALA A 119 -3.75 -4.59 -14.65
N PRO A 120 -4.46 -3.82 -15.53
CA PRO A 120 -5.81 -3.33 -15.23
C PRO A 120 -6.83 -4.41 -14.84
N LEU A 121 -6.99 -5.44 -15.64
CA LEU A 121 -7.95 -6.53 -15.35
C LEU A 121 -7.60 -7.30 -14.08
N ARG A 122 -6.31 -7.42 -13.79
CA ARG A 122 -5.82 -8.07 -12.59
C ARG A 122 -6.04 -7.19 -11.35
N ALA A 123 -5.80 -5.90 -11.46
CA ALA A 123 -6.06 -4.91 -10.41
C ALA A 123 -7.52 -4.95 -9.94
N GLU A 124 -8.47 -4.96 -10.89
CA GLU A 124 -9.89 -5.09 -10.56
C GLU A 124 -10.22 -6.40 -9.81
N ARG A 125 -9.65 -7.52 -10.26
CA ARG A 125 -9.84 -8.82 -9.59
C ARG A 125 -9.29 -8.79 -8.18
N ILE A 126 -8.05 -8.34 -7.99
CA ILE A 126 -7.40 -8.21 -6.69
C ILE A 126 -8.26 -7.35 -5.75
N CYS A 127 -8.73 -6.20 -6.22
CA CYS A 127 -9.54 -5.30 -5.41
C CYS A 127 -10.87 -5.94 -4.98
N ARG A 128 -11.56 -6.66 -5.87
CA ARG A 128 -12.79 -7.40 -5.50
C ARG A 128 -12.53 -8.48 -4.45
N GLU A 129 -11.45 -9.24 -4.59
CA GLU A 129 -11.06 -10.28 -3.63
C GLU A 129 -10.67 -9.69 -2.26
N ILE A 130 -10.00 -8.51 -2.25
CA ILE A 130 -9.71 -7.78 -1.02
C ILE A 130 -11.00 -7.38 -0.31
N VAL A 131 -11.92 -6.70 -1.00
CA VAL A 131 -13.19 -6.26 -0.44
C VAL A 131 -13.99 -7.45 0.10
N ALA A 132 -14.11 -8.53 -0.67
CA ALA A 132 -14.83 -9.73 -0.26
C ALA A 132 -14.24 -10.42 0.97
N GLY A 133 -12.90 -10.38 1.12
CA GLY A 133 -12.21 -11.04 2.23
C GLY A 133 -12.00 -10.15 3.47
N PHE A 134 -12.22 -8.85 3.36
CA PHE A 134 -11.83 -7.87 4.37
C PHE A 134 -12.59 -8.06 5.70
N ASP A 135 -13.90 -8.06 5.64
CA ASP A 135 -14.76 -8.15 6.82
C ASP A 135 -14.48 -9.38 7.69
N GLY A 136 -14.29 -10.53 7.06
CA GLY A 136 -13.99 -11.77 7.77
C GLY A 136 -12.69 -11.71 8.57
N ARG A 137 -11.72 -10.90 8.11
CA ARG A 137 -10.42 -10.75 8.76
C ARG A 137 -10.40 -9.66 9.82
N ILE A 138 -11.15 -8.58 9.63
CA ILE A 138 -11.11 -7.41 10.50
C ILE A 138 -12.03 -7.52 11.70
N ARG A 139 -13.16 -8.19 11.57
CA ARG A 139 -14.14 -8.37 12.66
C ARG A 139 -13.56 -8.96 13.94
N LYS A 140 -12.50 -9.79 13.85
CA LYS A 140 -11.84 -10.39 15.03
C LYS A 140 -11.16 -9.37 15.96
N PHE A 141 -10.87 -8.16 15.48
CA PHE A 141 -10.24 -7.11 16.25
C PHE A 141 -11.22 -6.28 17.09
N TYR A 142 -12.53 -6.56 16.99
CA TYR A 142 -13.54 -5.90 17.79
C TYR A 142 -13.98 -6.76 18.97
N ALA A 143 -14.39 -6.10 20.06
CA ALA A 143 -15.07 -6.76 21.16
C ALA A 143 -16.32 -7.51 20.65
N ALA A 144 -16.70 -8.62 21.31
CA ALA A 144 -17.84 -9.44 20.88
C ALA A 144 -19.12 -8.60 20.71
N GLN A 145 -19.38 -7.71 21.67
CA GLN A 145 -20.54 -6.83 21.66
C GLN A 145 -20.58 -5.88 20.44
N ASP A 146 -19.40 -5.33 20.04
CA ASP A 146 -19.31 -4.42 18.91
C ASP A 146 -19.48 -5.17 17.58
N ARG A 147 -18.94 -6.39 17.51
CA ARG A 147 -19.14 -7.29 16.37
C ARG A 147 -20.60 -7.65 16.12
N GLU A 148 -21.30 -8.00 17.19
CA GLU A 148 -22.70 -8.44 17.11
C GLU A 148 -23.62 -7.31 16.67
N ARG A 149 -23.42 -6.11 17.19
CA ARG A 149 -24.25 -4.94 16.85
C ARG A 149 -23.83 -4.23 15.55
N GLY A 150 -22.66 -4.57 14.96
CA GLY A 150 -22.19 -4.00 13.71
C GLY A 150 -21.66 -2.57 13.78
N PHE A 151 -21.48 -2.02 14.99
CA PHE A 151 -20.92 -0.68 15.21
C PHE A 151 -20.23 -0.62 16.58
N PHE A 152 -19.36 0.38 16.77
CA PHE A 152 -18.75 0.70 18.06
C PHE A 152 -19.09 2.14 18.46
N ILE A 153 -18.94 2.45 19.75
CA ILE A 153 -19.16 3.79 20.27
C ILE A 153 -17.79 4.42 20.47
N GLY A 154 -17.49 5.43 19.69
CA GLY A 154 -16.24 6.21 19.78
C GLY A 154 -16.53 7.68 20.09
N LYS A 155 -15.48 8.51 20.05
CA LYS A 155 -15.60 9.97 20.17
C LYS A 155 -15.40 10.62 18.80
N ASP A 156 -16.23 11.63 18.50
CA ASP A 156 -16.03 12.49 17.34
C ASP A 156 -14.88 13.49 17.58
N ARG A 157 -14.61 14.36 16.59
CA ARG A 157 -13.55 15.38 16.67
C ARG A 157 -13.81 16.43 17.78
N GLN A 158 -15.05 16.56 18.25
CA GLN A 158 -15.48 17.45 19.32
C GLN A 158 -15.49 16.74 20.70
N GLY A 159 -15.19 15.44 20.75
CA GLY A 159 -15.19 14.65 21.98
C GLY A 159 -16.54 14.07 22.39
N ASN A 160 -17.59 14.23 21.56
CA ASN A 160 -18.93 13.68 21.83
C ASN A 160 -18.96 12.19 21.48
N GLN A 161 -19.71 11.41 22.26
CA GLN A 161 -19.93 10.00 21.92
C GLN A 161 -20.80 9.87 20.68
N GLN A 162 -20.31 9.08 19.71
CA GLN A 162 -20.99 8.80 18.46
C GLN A 162 -20.86 7.32 18.09
N LYS A 163 -21.85 6.81 17.35
CA LYS A 163 -21.80 5.48 16.75
C LYS A 163 -20.99 5.53 15.47
N PHE A 164 -20.01 4.64 15.35
CA PHE A 164 -19.23 4.44 14.14
C PHE A 164 -19.45 3.03 13.62
N PRO A 165 -19.67 2.84 12.32
CA PRO A 165 -19.69 1.50 11.73
C PRO A 165 -18.33 0.82 11.93
N LEU A 166 -18.28 -0.50 11.77
CA LEU A 166 -17.02 -1.22 11.77
C LEU A 166 -16.15 -0.73 10.59
N ILE A 167 -14.83 -0.87 10.71
CA ILE A 167 -13.89 -0.52 9.63
C ILE A 167 -14.28 -1.29 8.36
N THR A 168 -14.36 -0.58 7.26
CA THR A 168 -14.44 -1.10 5.91
C THR A 168 -13.21 -0.72 5.10
N VAL A 169 -13.11 -1.16 3.87
CA VAL A 169 -12.02 -0.79 2.98
C VAL A 169 -12.57 -0.12 1.73
N THR A 170 -12.05 1.06 1.44
CA THR A 170 -12.32 1.78 0.19
C THR A 170 -11.10 1.67 -0.73
N ILE A 171 -11.33 1.34 -2.01
CA ILE A 171 -10.27 1.21 -3.01
C ILE A 171 -10.62 2.09 -4.22
N ALA A 172 -9.78 3.10 -4.48
CA ALA A 172 -9.84 3.90 -5.69
C ALA A 172 -8.89 3.33 -6.75
N ILE A 173 -9.37 3.07 -7.95
CA ILE A 173 -8.58 2.51 -9.06
C ILE A 173 -8.42 3.55 -10.16
N ILE A 174 -7.17 3.82 -10.55
CA ILE A 174 -6.82 4.68 -11.67
C ILE A 174 -5.99 3.88 -12.66
N THR A 175 -6.36 3.95 -13.93
CA THR A 175 -5.64 3.27 -15.00
C THR A 175 -4.93 4.28 -15.88
N ASP A 176 -3.65 4.04 -16.13
CA ASP A 176 -2.86 4.64 -17.19
C ASP A 176 -2.80 3.68 -18.37
N ASP A 177 -3.09 4.19 -19.56
CA ASP A 177 -3.01 3.45 -20.83
C ASP A 177 -1.65 3.59 -21.53
N GLY A 178 -0.69 4.17 -20.85
CA GLY A 178 0.67 4.47 -21.32
C GLY A 178 0.86 5.89 -21.87
N ALA A 179 -0.18 6.76 -21.77
CA ALA A 179 -0.14 8.10 -22.28
C ALA A 179 -0.91 9.15 -21.46
N ARG A 180 -1.70 8.73 -20.48
CA ARG A 180 -2.62 9.60 -19.76
C ARG A 180 -1.92 10.47 -18.70
N PHE A 181 -0.90 9.95 -18.03
CA PHE A 181 -0.18 10.63 -16.97
C PHE A 181 1.29 10.81 -17.33
N GLY A 182 1.87 11.97 -16.97
CA GLY A 182 3.27 12.28 -17.22
C GLY A 182 4.17 12.00 -16.03
N THR A 183 3.63 12.11 -14.83
CA THR A 183 4.39 11.97 -13.57
C THR A 183 3.61 11.18 -12.51
N PRO A 184 4.32 10.64 -11.49
CA PRO A 184 3.65 10.05 -10.32
C PRO A 184 2.70 11.02 -9.60
N LEU A 185 3.04 12.30 -9.58
CA LEU A 185 2.22 13.34 -8.97
C LEU A 185 0.87 13.50 -9.69
N ASP A 186 0.85 13.50 -11.02
CA ASP A 186 -0.38 13.58 -11.80
C ASP A 186 -1.35 12.44 -11.46
N MET A 187 -0.80 11.22 -11.25
CA MET A 187 -1.60 10.07 -10.82
C MET A 187 -2.13 10.24 -9.39
N ALA A 188 -1.30 10.73 -8.47
CA ALA A 188 -1.70 10.96 -7.09
C ALA A 188 -2.80 12.03 -6.99
N GLU A 189 -2.69 13.12 -7.74
CA GLU A 189 -3.70 14.19 -7.83
C GLU A 189 -5.03 13.69 -8.42
N ALA A 190 -4.97 12.78 -9.40
CA ALA A 190 -6.17 12.15 -9.95
C ALA A 190 -6.79 11.11 -8.98
N ALA A 191 -5.99 10.46 -8.12
CA ALA A 191 -6.45 9.49 -7.14
C ALA A 191 -7.25 10.12 -6.01
N ALA A 192 -6.82 11.28 -5.52
CA ALA A 192 -7.38 11.92 -4.33
C ALA A 192 -8.91 12.16 -4.42
N PRO A 193 -9.45 12.82 -5.47
CA PRO A 193 -10.89 13.03 -5.58
C PRO A 193 -11.68 11.72 -5.76
N LEU A 194 -11.10 10.71 -6.40
CA LEU A 194 -11.75 9.40 -6.55
C LEU A 194 -11.88 8.67 -5.22
N LYS A 195 -10.85 8.75 -4.37
CA LYS A 195 -10.86 8.21 -3.01
C LYS A 195 -11.96 8.87 -2.17
N GLU A 196 -12.01 10.21 -2.18
CA GLU A 196 -13.06 10.94 -1.45
C GLU A 196 -14.47 10.60 -1.96
N TYR A 197 -14.65 10.52 -3.28
CA TYR A 197 -15.92 10.10 -3.87
C TYR A 197 -16.29 8.66 -3.46
N ALA A 198 -15.36 7.72 -3.55
CA ALA A 198 -15.60 6.32 -3.22
C ALA A 198 -16.07 6.15 -1.76
N LYS A 199 -15.54 6.95 -0.80
CA LYS A 199 -15.98 6.95 0.60
C LYS A 199 -17.42 7.43 0.81
N THR A 200 -18.04 8.08 -0.18
CA THR A 200 -19.45 8.51 -0.12
C THR A 200 -20.42 7.44 -0.60
N LEU A 201 -19.92 6.41 -1.29
CA LEU A 201 -20.75 5.32 -1.79
C LEU A 201 -21.09 4.35 -0.66
N PRO A 202 -22.32 3.78 -0.64
CA PRO A 202 -22.65 2.73 0.30
C PRO A 202 -21.78 1.50 0.04
N GLY A 203 -21.17 0.98 1.10
CA GLY A 203 -20.36 -0.24 1.06
C GLY A 203 -21.19 -1.52 1.04
#